data_061d9f95ef5b143ae0d8678a7376ba8e
#
_entry.id   061d9f95ef5b143ae0d8678a7376ba8e
#
_cell.length_a   1.000
_cell.length_b   1.000
_cell.length_c   1.000
_cell.angle_alpha   90.00
_cell.angle_beta   90.00
_cell.angle_gamma   90.00
#
_symmetry.space_group_name_H-M   'P 1'
#
loop_
_entity.id
_entity.type
_entity.pdbx_description
1 polymer ?
#
loop_
_entity_poly.entity_id
_entity_poly.type
_entity_poly.pdbx_seq_one_letter_code
_entity_poly.pdbx_strand_id
1 'polypeptide(L)'
;MNELLRTIFMIFLWSSPLILVFLIFCFITLRIFTGKSLMNPEYPPVRGTLFNLIFHYNELHDYMTRLAEKNPTFRILTPAPSYVYTAEPRNVEHVLKSGFGKYSKGDRGREILAELFGQGIFLADGEDWKQQRKLAGLEFSTRVLRDFSCSVFRTNAAKLVRFVSGLSVAGRAFDMQDLLMKCTLDSIFEVGFGVELNCVEGSSEEGTEFMKAFDASHALIWWRFLDPLWKLRRFFRIGSEASLRKQIKVVDDFVHQLIRKKRKLLALKGNCVSENINFIMQFFFLDCTITLVAINNVNAACWVLSSLIVTNN
;
A
#
# COMPACT_ATOMS: atom_id res chain seq x y z
N MET A 1 -0.03 47.56 -46.16
CA MET A 1 0.85 47.16 -45.03
C MET A 1 0.09 46.52 -43.86
N ASN A 2 -1.13 46.91 -43.58
CA ASN A 2 -1.87 46.42 -42.42
C ASN A 2 -2.48 45.00 -42.55
N GLU A 3 -2.89 44.58 -43.77
CA GLU A 3 -3.46 43.26 -43.97
C GLU A 3 -2.39 42.14 -43.91
N LEU A 4 -1.22 42.35 -44.48
CA LEU A 4 -0.12 41.40 -44.44
C LEU A 4 0.34 41.16 -42.98
N LEU A 5 0.45 42.23 -42.20
CA LEU A 5 0.79 42.13 -40.77
C LEU A 5 -0.27 41.38 -39.94
N ARG A 6 -1.54 41.60 -40.24
CA ARG A 6 -2.65 40.87 -39.63
C ARG A 6 -2.60 39.37 -39.94
N THR A 7 -2.37 39.02 -41.17
CA THR A 7 -2.28 37.63 -41.65
C THR A 7 -1.06 36.93 -41.02
N ILE A 8 0.09 37.56 -40.95
CA ILE A 8 1.27 37.04 -40.28
C ILE A 8 1.01 36.83 -38.74
N PHE A 9 0.37 37.83 -38.12
CA PHE A 9 0.00 37.72 -36.69
C PHE A 9 -0.98 36.59 -36.40
N MET A 10 -1.97 36.41 -37.26
CA MET A 10 -2.94 35.30 -37.15
C MET A 10 -2.25 33.94 -37.37
N ILE A 11 -1.38 33.81 -38.35
CA ILE A 11 -0.60 32.58 -38.55
C ILE A 11 0.28 32.28 -37.34
N PHE A 12 0.93 33.26 -36.75
CA PHE A 12 1.74 33.10 -35.56
C PHE A 12 0.89 32.71 -34.34
N LEU A 13 -0.29 33.28 -34.17
CA LEU A 13 -1.20 32.99 -33.09
C LEU A 13 -1.76 31.55 -33.16
N TRP A 14 -2.05 31.06 -34.38
CA TRP A 14 -2.54 29.70 -34.61
C TRP A 14 -1.43 28.65 -34.62
N SER A 15 -0.21 29.01 -34.99
CA SER A 15 0.91 28.07 -34.99
C SER A 15 1.58 27.94 -33.60
N SER A 16 1.46 28.93 -32.72
CA SER A 16 2.08 28.90 -31.40
C SER A 16 1.64 27.72 -30.51
N PRO A 17 0.35 27.32 -30.41
CA PRO A 17 -0.04 26.15 -29.63
C PRO A 17 0.45 24.84 -30.25
N LEU A 18 0.50 24.75 -31.59
CA LEU A 18 1.02 23.57 -32.28
C LEU A 18 2.54 23.42 -32.07
N ILE A 19 3.27 24.51 -32.12
CA ILE A 19 4.71 24.54 -31.82
C ILE A 19 4.95 24.16 -30.35
N LEU A 20 4.14 24.67 -29.42
CA LEU A 20 4.25 24.31 -28.00
C LEU A 20 4.00 22.82 -27.77
N VAL A 21 2.95 22.26 -28.37
CA VAL A 21 2.65 20.82 -28.31
C VAL A 21 3.80 20.00 -28.90
N PHE A 22 4.34 20.42 -30.04
CA PHE A 22 5.50 19.77 -30.67
C PHE A 22 6.74 19.83 -29.78
N LEU A 23 7.04 20.97 -29.15
CA LEU A 23 8.16 21.14 -28.25
C LEU A 23 7.98 20.28 -26.97
N ILE A 24 6.79 20.23 -26.43
CA ILE A 24 6.45 19.33 -25.29
C ILE A 24 6.63 17.87 -25.71
N PHE A 25 6.15 17.49 -26.87
CA PHE A 25 6.34 16.13 -27.41
C PHE A 25 7.83 15.81 -27.61
N CYS A 26 8.60 16.72 -28.22
CA CYS A 26 10.04 16.57 -28.37
C CYS A 26 10.76 16.51 -27.02
N PHE A 27 10.37 17.34 -26.06
CA PHE A 27 10.93 17.31 -24.70
C PHE A 27 10.62 16.00 -24.00
N ILE A 28 9.39 15.49 -24.09
CA ILE A 28 8.98 14.21 -23.51
C ILE A 28 9.75 13.06 -24.18
N THR A 29 9.81 13.04 -25.51
CA THR A 29 10.58 12.04 -26.27
C THR A 29 12.07 12.10 -25.97
N LEU A 30 12.66 13.28 -25.96
CA LEU A 30 14.04 13.48 -25.52
C LEU A 30 14.26 12.97 -24.09
N ARG A 31 13.38 13.32 -23.15
CA ARG A 31 13.45 12.82 -21.77
C ARG A 31 13.30 11.31 -21.67
N ILE A 32 12.48 10.70 -22.52
CA ILE A 32 12.32 9.24 -22.59
C ILE A 32 13.59 8.58 -23.15
N PHE A 33 14.18 9.14 -24.22
CA PHE A 33 15.33 8.58 -24.92
C PHE A 33 16.69 8.99 -24.37
N THR A 34 16.85 10.17 -23.81
CA THR A 34 18.10 10.65 -23.18
C THR A 34 18.20 10.29 -21.70
N GLY A 35 17.21 9.56 -21.16
CA GLY A 35 17.45 8.89 -19.88
C GLY A 35 18.77 8.11 -19.96
N LYS A 36 19.56 8.14 -18.88
CA LYS A 36 20.93 7.58 -18.76
C LYS A 36 21.18 6.21 -19.43
N SER A 37 20.11 5.50 -19.84
CA SER A 37 20.19 4.18 -20.48
C SER A 37 20.81 4.18 -21.89
N LEU A 38 20.80 5.32 -22.62
CA LEU A 38 21.46 5.42 -23.92
C LEU A 38 22.97 5.70 -23.80
N MET A 39 23.37 6.31 -22.68
CA MET A 39 24.77 6.68 -22.41
C MET A 39 25.51 5.66 -21.50
N ASN A 40 24.77 4.79 -20.82
CA ASN A 40 25.34 3.76 -19.95
C ASN A 40 24.68 2.40 -20.24
N PRO A 41 25.37 1.47 -20.93
CA PRO A 41 24.86 0.14 -21.25
C PRO A 41 24.52 -0.70 -20.02
N GLU A 42 25.15 -0.42 -18.86
CA GLU A 42 24.89 -1.11 -17.60
C GLU A 42 23.61 -0.62 -16.93
N TYR A 43 23.03 0.49 -17.43
CA TYR A 43 21.81 1.03 -16.82
C TYR A 43 20.60 0.16 -17.21
N PRO A 44 19.73 -0.20 -16.22
CA PRO A 44 18.63 -1.14 -16.47
C PRO A 44 17.76 -0.74 -17.66
N PRO A 45 17.40 -1.67 -18.55
CA PRO A 45 16.60 -1.39 -19.73
C PRO A 45 15.19 -0.91 -19.36
N VAL A 46 14.63 -0.01 -20.17
CA VAL A 46 13.23 0.38 -20.07
C VAL A 46 12.35 -0.73 -20.63
N ARG A 47 11.39 -1.24 -19.85
CA ARG A 47 10.49 -2.33 -20.24
C ARG A 47 9.02 -1.95 -20.21
N GLY A 48 8.70 -0.74 -19.83
CA GLY A 48 7.34 -0.26 -19.84
C GLY A 48 7.21 1.19 -19.39
N THR A 49 6.00 1.66 -19.44
CA THR A 49 5.58 3.00 -19.02
C THR A 49 4.44 2.89 -18.03
N LEU A 50 4.05 4.01 -17.43
CA LEU A 50 2.86 4.09 -16.59
C LEU A 50 1.60 3.55 -17.29
N PHE A 51 1.45 3.78 -18.60
CA PHE A 51 0.31 3.27 -19.36
C PHE A 51 0.25 1.75 -19.37
N ASN A 52 1.40 1.07 -19.47
CA ASN A 52 1.43 -0.38 -19.39
C ASN A 52 0.97 -0.88 -18.02
N LEU A 53 1.33 -0.20 -16.93
CA LEU A 53 0.86 -0.56 -15.58
C LEU A 53 -0.65 -0.39 -15.44
N ILE A 54 -1.21 0.70 -15.99
CA ILE A 54 -2.66 0.95 -15.99
C ILE A 54 -3.39 -0.14 -16.81
N PHE A 55 -2.86 -0.49 -17.99
CA PHE A 55 -3.48 -1.49 -18.87
C PHE A 55 -3.50 -2.89 -18.26
N HIS A 56 -2.45 -3.24 -17.51
CA HIS A 56 -2.32 -4.53 -16.82
C HIS A 56 -2.68 -4.46 -15.34
N TYR A 57 -3.48 -3.49 -14.91
CA TYR A 57 -3.77 -3.26 -13.48
C TYR A 57 -4.33 -4.50 -12.79
N ASN A 58 -5.22 -5.22 -13.41
CA ASN A 58 -5.85 -6.41 -12.85
C ASN A 58 -4.92 -7.65 -12.78
N GLU A 59 -3.84 -7.67 -13.56
CA GLU A 59 -2.83 -8.73 -13.59
C GLU A 59 -1.41 -8.16 -13.37
N LEU A 60 -1.31 -7.07 -12.61
CA LEU A 60 -0.09 -6.27 -12.52
C LEU A 60 1.13 -7.09 -12.08
N HIS A 61 0.93 -8.02 -11.15
CA HIS A 61 2.05 -8.85 -10.65
C HIS A 61 2.52 -9.87 -11.65
N ASP A 62 1.60 -10.54 -12.33
CA ASP A 62 1.93 -11.47 -13.41
C ASP A 62 2.64 -10.74 -14.55
N TYR A 63 2.17 -9.52 -14.86
CA TYR A 63 2.84 -8.66 -15.83
C TYR A 63 4.27 -8.31 -15.41
N MET A 64 4.47 -7.88 -14.15
CA MET A 64 5.79 -7.54 -13.62
C MET A 64 6.71 -8.77 -13.55
N THR A 65 6.17 -9.95 -13.20
CA THR A 65 6.91 -11.22 -13.20
C THR A 65 7.40 -11.57 -14.60
N ARG A 66 6.52 -11.49 -15.61
CA ARG A 66 6.91 -11.71 -17.01
C ARG A 66 8.00 -10.74 -17.51
N LEU A 67 8.01 -9.50 -17.00
CA LEU A 67 9.09 -8.55 -17.29
C LEU A 67 10.39 -8.94 -16.61
N ALA A 68 10.32 -9.37 -15.34
CA ALA A 68 11.49 -9.80 -14.55
C ALA A 68 12.14 -11.07 -15.10
N GLU A 69 11.35 -12.02 -15.63
CA GLU A 69 11.87 -13.23 -16.30
C GLU A 69 12.74 -12.89 -17.52
N LYS A 70 12.37 -11.83 -18.26
CA LYS A 70 13.14 -11.38 -19.42
C LYS A 70 14.38 -10.56 -19.02
N ASN A 71 14.23 -9.73 -18.00
CA ASN A 71 15.30 -8.88 -17.46
C ASN A 71 15.14 -8.77 -15.94
N PRO A 72 15.97 -9.42 -15.15
CA PRO A 72 15.87 -9.42 -13.68
C PRO A 72 15.89 -8.02 -13.06
N THR A 73 16.50 -7.04 -13.75
CA THR A 73 16.46 -5.63 -13.36
C THR A 73 16.04 -4.79 -14.56
N PHE A 74 14.99 -3.99 -14.39
CA PHE A 74 14.41 -3.17 -15.46
C PHE A 74 13.81 -1.87 -14.91
N ARG A 75 13.46 -0.95 -15.81
CA ARG A 75 12.81 0.33 -15.47
C ARG A 75 11.44 0.46 -16.06
N ILE A 76 10.58 1.11 -15.29
CA ILE A 76 9.28 1.60 -15.76
C ILE A 76 9.34 3.13 -15.76
N LEU A 77 9.04 3.72 -16.92
CA LEU A 77 9.00 5.19 -17.05
C LEU A 77 7.65 5.73 -16.56
N THR A 78 7.72 6.73 -15.71
CA THR A 78 6.55 7.49 -15.24
C THR A 78 6.79 8.97 -15.48
N PRO A 79 5.75 9.83 -15.47
CA PRO A 79 5.91 11.28 -15.55
C PRO A 79 6.75 11.87 -14.40
N ALA A 80 6.84 11.16 -13.29
CA ALA A 80 7.74 11.40 -12.16
C ALA A 80 9.05 10.61 -12.36
N PRO A 81 9.96 10.53 -11.37
CA PRO A 81 11.17 9.74 -11.48
C PRO A 81 10.89 8.30 -11.87
N SER A 82 11.70 7.73 -12.76
CA SER A 82 11.57 6.34 -13.20
C SER A 82 11.74 5.37 -12.05
N TYR A 83 10.92 4.32 -12.03
CA TYR A 83 11.06 3.23 -11.07
C TYR A 83 11.99 2.16 -11.62
N VAL A 84 12.94 1.74 -10.79
CA VAL A 84 13.79 0.57 -11.06
C VAL A 84 13.24 -0.62 -10.27
N TYR A 85 12.95 -1.70 -10.97
CA TYR A 85 12.50 -2.96 -10.39
C TYR A 85 13.63 -3.99 -10.52
N THR A 86 13.86 -4.74 -9.47
CA THR A 86 14.88 -5.78 -9.49
C THR A 86 14.40 -7.04 -8.80
N ALA A 87 14.59 -8.17 -9.46
CA ALA A 87 14.46 -9.52 -8.90
C ALA A 87 15.84 -10.19 -8.73
N GLU A 88 16.93 -9.46 -9.02
CA GLU A 88 18.29 -9.96 -8.86
C GLU A 88 18.66 -10.09 -7.38
N PRO A 89 18.98 -11.30 -6.85
CA PRO A 89 19.22 -11.51 -5.43
C PRO A 89 20.33 -10.63 -4.85
N ARG A 90 21.38 -10.34 -5.61
CA ARG A 90 22.49 -9.48 -5.19
C ARG A 90 22.03 -8.05 -4.95
N ASN A 91 21.17 -7.51 -5.82
CA ASN A 91 20.62 -6.18 -5.67
C ASN A 91 19.67 -6.12 -4.47
N VAL A 92 18.84 -7.15 -4.30
CA VAL A 92 17.94 -7.27 -3.15
C VAL A 92 18.75 -7.33 -1.85
N GLU A 93 19.80 -8.15 -1.77
CA GLU A 93 20.68 -8.21 -0.59
C GLU A 93 21.38 -6.86 -0.35
N HIS A 94 21.83 -6.18 -1.41
CA HIS A 94 22.44 -4.86 -1.27
C HIS A 94 21.49 -3.85 -0.66
N VAL A 95 20.27 -3.75 -1.18
CA VAL A 95 19.26 -2.79 -0.70
C VAL A 95 18.82 -3.11 0.73
N LEU A 96 18.57 -4.39 1.03
CA LEU A 96 17.98 -4.81 2.31
C LEU A 96 18.99 -5.03 3.43
N LYS A 97 20.28 -5.19 3.11
CA LYS A 97 21.32 -5.55 4.08
C LYS A 97 22.54 -4.67 3.98
N SER A 98 23.42 -4.87 2.97
CA SER A 98 24.73 -4.23 2.92
C SER A 98 24.67 -2.72 2.66
N GLY A 99 23.69 -2.24 1.93
CA GLY A 99 23.45 -0.83 1.62
C GLY A 99 22.25 -0.21 2.34
N PHE A 100 21.63 -0.91 3.30
CA PHE A 100 20.35 -0.52 3.90
C PHE A 100 20.26 0.94 4.34
N GLY A 101 21.31 1.47 4.98
CA GLY A 101 21.35 2.86 5.45
C GLY A 101 21.43 3.93 4.35
N LYS A 102 21.63 3.52 3.07
CA LYS A 102 21.69 4.42 1.91
C LYS A 102 20.34 4.58 1.21
N TYR A 103 19.35 3.80 1.61
CA TYR A 103 18.05 3.76 0.99
C TYR A 103 16.97 4.21 1.96
N SER A 104 15.97 4.92 1.46
CA SER A 104 14.78 5.33 2.18
C SER A 104 13.53 4.91 1.41
N LYS A 105 12.37 4.94 2.08
CA LYS A 105 11.09 4.63 1.44
C LYS A 105 10.61 5.70 0.47
N GLY A 106 11.27 6.85 0.49
CA GLY A 106 11.03 7.98 -0.41
C GLY A 106 9.79 8.82 -0.05
N ASP A 107 9.88 10.11 -0.36
CA ASP A 107 8.81 11.06 -0.01
C ASP A 107 7.51 10.80 -0.77
N ARG A 108 7.60 10.35 -2.03
CA ARG A 108 6.41 10.05 -2.84
C ARG A 108 5.60 8.89 -2.25
N GLY A 109 6.26 7.81 -1.84
CA GLY A 109 5.59 6.67 -1.19
C GLY A 109 4.93 7.11 0.11
N ARG A 110 5.66 7.90 0.90
CA ARG A 110 5.17 8.47 2.16
C ARG A 110 3.94 9.36 1.94
N GLU A 111 4.00 10.28 0.98
CA GLU A 111 2.89 11.19 0.66
C GLU A 111 1.62 10.44 0.20
N ILE A 112 1.78 9.38 -0.59
CA ILE A 112 0.65 8.57 -1.09
C ILE A 112 0.01 7.77 0.04
N LEU A 113 0.81 7.13 0.89
CA LEU A 113 0.37 6.11 1.83
C LEU A 113 0.05 6.66 3.24
N ALA A 114 0.52 7.88 3.58
CA ALA A 114 0.46 8.41 4.94
C ALA A 114 -0.96 8.52 5.52
N GLU A 115 -1.99 8.71 4.71
CA GLU A 115 -3.36 8.83 5.21
C GLU A 115 -3.88 7.53 5.84
N LEU A 116 -3.47 6.38 5.30
CA LEU A 116 -3.88 5.07 5.83
C LEU A 116 -2.86 4.52 6.84
N PHE A 117 -1.56 4.67 6.55
CA PHE A 117 -0.49 4.03 7.32
C PHE A 117 0.20 4.95 8.33
N GLY A 118 -0.18 6.24 8.38
CA GLY A 118 0.37 7.19 9.34
C GLY A 118 1.89 7.29 9.30
N GLN A 119 2.51 7.36 10.47
CA GLN A 119 3.96 7.36 10.68
C GLN A 119 4.48 5.97 11.12
N GLY A 120 3.73 4.91 10.79
CA GLY A 120 4.06 3.55 11.20
C GLY A 120 5.29 2.97 10.50
N ILE A 121 5.66 1.75 10.88
CA ILE A 121 6.85 1.02 10.42
C ILE A 121 6.99 0.95 8.90
N PHE A 122 5.88 1.01 8.16
CA PHE A 122 5.89 0.96 6.70
C PHE A 122 6.35 2.26 6.06
N LEU A 123 6.20 3.38 6.76
CA LEU A 123 6.58 4.70 6.25
C LEU A 123 7.74 5.34 7.03
N ALA A 124 8.01 4.88 8.23
CA ALA A 124 9.14 5.33 9.04
C ALA A 124 10.47 4.89 8.41
N ASP A 125 11.48 5.73 8.51
CA ASP A 125 12.86 5.44 8.13
C ASP A 125 13.82 5.67 9.30
N GLY A 126 15.08 5.31 9.14
CA GLY A 126 16.15 5.61 10.09
C GLY A 126 15.91 5.05 11.49
N GLU A 127 16.11 5.88 12.51
CA GLU A 127 15.98 5.47 13.91
C GLU A 127 14.53 5.21 14.31
N ASP A 128 13.57 5.97 13.79
CA ASP A 128 12.15 5.74 14.06
C ASP A 128 11.72 4.35 13.59
N TRP A 129 12.16 3.93 12.39
CA TRP A 129 11.92 2.58 11.91
C TRP A 129 12.59 1.52 12.78
N LYS A 130 13.84 1.73 13.21
CA LYS A 130 14.57 0.78 14.05
C LYS A 130 13.87 0.56 15.39
N GLN A 131 13.43 1.65 16.04
CA GLN A 131 12.70 1.57 17.29
C GLN A 131 11.39 0.79 17.13
N GLN A 132 10.60 1.13 16.12
CA GLN A 132 9.36 0.44 15.80
C GLN A 132 9.62 -1.05 15.50
N ARG A 133 10.61 -1.35 14.66
CA ARG A 133 10.97 -2.73 14.32
C ARG A 133 11.42 -3.55 15.53
N LYS A 134 12.17 -2.94 16.44
CA LYS A 134 12.60 -3.60 17.68
C LYS A 134 11.41 -3.96 18.58
N LEU A 135 10.48 -3.03 18.75
CA LEU A 135 9.25 -3.28 19.53
C LEU A 135 8.40 -4.38 18.90
N ALA A 136 8.17 -4.32 17.58
CA ALA A 136 7.47 -5.37 16.85
C ALA A 136 8.10 -6.74 17.05
N GLY A 137 9.42 -6.82 16.98
CA GLY A 137 10.13 -8.08 17.15
C GLY A 137 9.84 -8.81 18.47
N LEU A 138 9.46 -8.10 19.51
CA LEU A 138 9.07 -8.69 20.82
C LEU A 138 7.72 -9.41 20.70
N GLU A 139 6.75 -8.78 20.04
CA GLU A 139 5.39 -9.32 19.89
C GLU A 139 5.35 -10.52 18.91
N PHE A 140 6.18 -10.50 17.89
CA PHE A 140 6.32 -11.59 16.92
C PHE A 140 7.35 -12.64 17.33
N SER A 141 7.75 -12.68 18.63
CA SER A 141 8.66 -13.70 19.10
C SER A 141 8.00 -15.09 19.03
N THR A 142 8.83 -16.12 18.74
CA THR A 142 8.37 -17.51 18.64
C THR A 142 7.60 -17.97 19.88
N ARG A 143 7.97 -17.48 21.05
CA ARG A 143 7.31 -17.81 22.31
C ARG A 143 5.88 -17.25 22.36
N VAL A 144 5.68 -15.96 22.08
CA VAL A 144 4.36 -15.32 22.06
C VAL A 144 3.46 -15.98 21.03
N LEU A 145 3.99 -16.20 19.82
CA LEU A 145 3.24 -16.84 18.73
C LEU A 145 2.81 -18.26 19.09
N ARG A 146 3.68 -19.06 19.73
CA ARG A 146 3.38 -20.45 20.10
C ARG A 146 2.44 -20.56 21.29
N ASP A 147 2.71 -19.81 22.35
CA ASP A 147 2.07 -20.05 23.65
C ASP A 147 0.67 -19.42 23.72
N PHE A 148 0.46 -18.28 23.04
CA PHE A 148 -0.80 -17.56 23.07
C PHE A 148 -1.54 -17.59 21.73
N SER A 149 -0.87 -17.16 20.65
CA SER A 149 -1.53 -16.98 19.35
C SER A 149 -2.04 -18.29 18.76
N CYS A 150 -1.35 -19.42 19.01
CA CYS A 150 -1.82 -20.72 18.53
C CYS A 150 -3.18 -21.13 19.11
N SER A 151 -3.46 -20.79 20.38
CA SER A 151 -4.77 -21.10 20.98
C SER A 151 -5.89 -20.29 20.32
N VAL A 152 -5.65 -19.00 20.11
CA VAL A 152 -6.57 -18.09 19.43
C VAL A 152 -6.84 -18.56 17.99
N PHE A 153 -5.77 -18.86 17.25
CA PHE A 153 -5.91 -19.33 15.84
C PHE A 153 -6.71 -20.64 15.75
N ARG A 154 -6.49 -21.59 16.67
CA ARG A 154 -7.27 -22.84 16.71
C ARG A 154 -8.74 -22.59 17.02
N THR A 155 -9.03 -21.69 17.96
CA THR A 155 -10.40 -21.33 18.35
C THR A 155 -11.14 -20.70 17.15
N ASN A 156 -10.52 -19.74 16.49
CA ASN A 156 -11.12 -19.05 15.35
C ASN A 156 -11.23 -19.97 14.12
N ALA A 157 -10.26 -20.85 13.88
CA ALA A 157 -10.37 -21.88 12.86
C ALA A 157 -11.54 -22.84 13.13
N ALA A 158 -11.76 -23.23 14.40
CA ALA A 158 -12.90 -24.06 14.76
C ALA A 158 -14.25 -23.33 14.57
N LYS A 159 -14.33 -22.01 14.85
CA LYS A 159 -15.50 -21.18 14.51
C LYS A 159 -15.74 -21.18 12.99
N LEU A 160 -14.71 -20.99 12.18
CA LEU A 160 -14.79 -21.03 10.72
C LEU A 160 -15.30 -22.37 10.21
N VAL A 161 -14.73 -23.48 10.70
CA VAL A 161 -15.17 -24.84 10.30
C VAL A 161 -16.64 -25.08 10.61
N ARG A 162 -17.10 -24.69 11.81
CA ARG A 162 -18.53 -24.81 12.17
C ARG A 162 -19.42 -23.98 11.26
N PHE A 163 -19.01 -22.74 10.96
CA PHE A 163 -19.76 -21.85 10.08
C PHE A 163 -19.88 -22.40 8.66
N VAL A 164 -18.76 -22.85 8.08
CA VAL A 164 -18.71 -23.48 6.73
C VAL A 164 -19.55 -24.77 6.70
N SER A 165 -19.46 -25.59 7.74
CA SER A 165 -20.28 -26.81 7.83
C SER A 165 -21.78 -26.50 7.83
N GLY A 166 -22.20 -25.46 8.56
CA GLY A 166 -23.60 -25.00 8.56
C GLY A 166 -24.07 -24.53 7.18
N LEU A 167 -23.21 -23.74 6.47
CA LEU A 167 -23.50 -23.29 5.10
C LEU A 167 -23.61 -24.47 4.12
N SER A 168 -22.72 -25.46 4.25
CA SER A 168 -22.71 -26.66 3.42
C SER A 168 -23.98 -27.50 3.63
N VAL A 169 -24.39 -27.73 4.88
CA VAL A 169 -25.65 -28.44 5.19
C VAL A 169 -26.87 -27.69 4.63
N ALA A 170 -26.84 -26.36 4.67
CA ALA A 170 -27.89 -25.50 4.10
C ALA A 170 -27.86 -25.40 2.56
N GLY A 171 -26.87 -26.02 1.89
CA GLY A 171 -26.69 -25.94 0.43
C GLY A 171 -26.38 -24.52 -0.07
N ARG A 172 -25.84 -23.65 0.78
CA ARG A 172 -25.54 -22.26 0.44
C ARG A 172 -24.12 -22.11 -0.10
N ALA A 173 -24.00 -21.49 -1.27
CA ALA A 173 -22.69 -21.06 -1.80
C ALA A 173 -22.11 -19.93 -0.95
N PHE A 174 -20.79 -19.91 -0.79
CA PHE A 174 -20.06 -18.89 -0.04
C PHE A 174 -18.71 -18.61 -0.67
N ASP A 175 -18.18 -17.43 -0.42
CA ASP A 175 -16.82 -17.03 -0.80
C ASP A 175 -15.85 -17.46 0.31
N MET A 176 -15.00 -18.46 0.01
CA MET A 176 -14.03 -18.98 0.96
C MET A 176 -12.97 -17.92 1.29
N GLN A 177 -12.57 -17.08 0.33
CA GLN A 177 -11.60 -16.02 0.54
C GLN A 177 -12.12 -14.98 1.56
N ASP A 178 -13.37 -14.54 1.41
CA ASP A 178 -14.02 -13.61 2.36
C ASP A 178 -14.06 -14.21 3.77
N LEU A 179 -14.39 -15.51 3.90
CA LEU A 179 -14.44 -16.18 5.20
C LEU A 179 -13.05 -16.32 5.84
N LEU A 180 -12.04 -16.70 5.06
CA LEU A 180 -10.66 -16.79 5.55
C LEU A 180 -10.14 -15.43 6.01
N MET A 181 -10.49 -14.37 5.31
CA MET A 181 -10.14 -13.01 5.69
C MET A 181 -10.77 -12.58 7.00
N LYS A 182 -12.06 -12.84 7.16
CA LYS A 182 -12.77 -12.58 8.41
C LYS A 182 -12.16 -13.36 9.57
N CYS A 183 -11.83 -14.64 9.36
CA CYS A 183 -11.17 -15.48 10.36
C CYS A 183 -9.77 -14.93 10.75
N THR A 184 -9.02 -14.46 9.78
CA THR A 184 -7.70 -13.85 10.01
C THR A 184 -7.85 -12.54 10.78
N LEU A 185 -8.82 -11.70 10.40
CA LEU A 185 -9.12 -10.44 11.10
C LEU A 185 -9.49 -10.70 12.55
N ASP A 186 -10.43 -11.61 12.82
CA ASP A 186 -10.83 -11.99 14.16
C ASP A 186 -9.62 -12.44 14.99
N SER A 187 -8.78 -13.31 14.41
CA SER A 187 -7.60 -13.84 15.08
C SER A 187 -6.57 -12.77 15.44
N ILE A 188 -6.32 -11.85 14.51
CA ILE A 188 -5.34 -10.79 14.69
C ILE A 188 -5.83 -9.77 15.73
N PHE A 189 -7.10 -9.39 15.68
CA PHE A 189 -7.65 -8.47 16.68
C PHE A 189 -7.69 -9.08 18.08
N GLU A 190 -7.96 -10.36 18.19
CA GLU A 190 -7.92 -11.06 19.46
C GLU A 190 -6.49 -11.15 20.02
N VAL A 191 -5.50 -11.54 19.17
CA VAL A 191 -4.08 -11.61 19.58
C VAL A 191 -3.51 -10.24 19.91
N GLY A 192 -3.68 -9.25 19.03
CA GLY A 192 -3.06 -7.94 19.17
C GLY A 192 -3.76 -7.02 20.17
N PHE A 193 -5.08 -7.05 20.20
CA PHE A 193 -5.86 -6.11 21.00
C PHE A 193 -6.63 -6.77 22.14
N GLY A 194 -6.74 -8.11 22.15
CA GLY A 194 -7.57 -8.85 23.09
C GLY A 194 -9.07 -8.55 22.90
N VAL A 195 -9.48 -8.34 21.63
CA VAL A 195 -10.86 -8.01 21.25
C VAL A 195 -11.35 -9.03 20.26
N GLU A 196 -12.44 -9.71 20.58
CA GLU A 196 -13.14 -10.62 19.68
C GLU A 196 -14.08 -9.80 18.78
N LEU A 197 -13.83 -9.82 17.46
CA LEU A 197 -14.70 -9.14 16.50
C LEU A 197 -15.84 -10.03 16.03
N ASN A 198 -15.62 -11.37 15.95
CA ASN A 198 -16.59 -12.35 15.48
C ASN A 198 -17.17 -12.04 14.08
N CYS A 199 -16.31 -11.58 13.17
CA CYS A 199 -16.68 -11.25 11.79
C CYS A 199 -17.09 -12.49 10.98
N VAL A 200 -16.53 -13.68 11.28
CA VAL A 200 -16.88 -14.94 10.63
C VAL A 200 -18.34 -15.28 10.87
N GLU A 201 -18.83 -15.13 12.08
CA GLU A 201 -20.21 -15.41 12.47
C GLU A 201 -21.18 -14.28 12.08
N GLY A 202 -20.66 -13.14 11.62
CA GLY A 202 -21.45 -11.97 11.21
C GLY A 202 -22.10 -11.22 12.37
N SER A 203 -21.67 -11.47 13.61
CA SER A 203 -22.24 -10.85 14.81
C SER A 203 -21.71 -9.43 15.06
N SER A 204 -20.62 -9.04 14.39
CA SER A 204 -20.03 -7.69 14.47
C SER A 204 -20.25 -6.89 13.20
N GLU A 205 -21.22 -5.99 13.22
CA GLU A 205 -21.42 -5.03 12.13
C GLU A 205 -20.26 -4.05 12.02
N GLU A 206 -19.77 -3.54 13.17
CA GLU A 206 -18.62 -2.61 13.24
C GLU A 206 -17.34 -3.22 12.64
N GLY A 207 -17.03 -4.49 12.95
CA GLY A 207 -15.86 -5.20 12.41
C GLY A 207 -15.96 -5.43 10.91
N THR A 208 -17.15 -5.75 10.43
CA THR A 208 -17.41 -5.94 8.99
C THR A 208 -17.33 -4.62 8.21
N GLU A 209 -17.85 -3.54 8.78
CA GLU A 209 -17.76 -2.21 8.20
C GLU A 209 -16.32 -1.73 8.14
N PHE A 210 -15.58 -1.91 9.24
CA PHE A 210 -14.15 -1.62 9.27
C PHE A 210 -13.37 -2.36 8.18
N MET A 211 -13.57 -3.68 8.03
CA MET A 211 -12.88 -4.48 7.01
C MET A 211 -13.16 -3.94 5.60
N LYS A 212 -14.42 -3.69 5.26
CA LYS A 212 -14.81 -3.13 3.96
C LYS A 212 -14.20 -1.76 3.70
N ALA A 213 -14.24 -0.90 4.71
CA ALA A 213 -13.68 0.45 4.62
C ALA A 213 -12.17 0.43 4.44
N PHE A 214 -11.51 -0.50 5.13
CA PHE A 214 -10.07 -0.68 5.03
C PHE A 214 -9.66 -1.17 3.63
N ASP A 215 -10.31 -2.20 3.11
CA ASP A 215 -10.03 -2.74 1.77
C ASP A 215 -10.27 -1.69 0.68
N ALA A 216 -11.38 -0.95 0.79
CA ALA A 216 -11.68 0.14 -0.13
C ALA A 216 -10.63 1.27 -0.05
N SER A 217 -10.19 1.65 1.15
CA SER A 217 -9.13 2.64 1.35
C SER A 217 -7.82 2.19 0.73
N HIS A 218 -7.46 0.94 0.95
CA HIS A 218 -6.26 0.34 0.39
C HIS A 218 -6.26 0.38 -1.14
N ALA A 219 -7.32 -0.10 -1.78
CA ALA A 219 -7.45 -0.08 -3.24
C ALA A 219 -7.35 1.34 -3.82
N LEU A 220 -8.01 2.33 -3.19
CA LEU A 220 -7.99 3.72 -3.63
C LEU A 220 -6.62 4.38 -3.44
N ILE A 221 -5.89 4.06 -2.37
CA ILE A 221 -4.54 4.57 -2.13
C ILE A 221 -3.56 4.00 -3.15
N TRP A 222 -3.65 2.71 -3.47
CA TRP A 222 -2.80 2.11 -4.48
C TRP A 222 -3.06 2.69 -5.88
N TRP A 223 -4.30 3.07 -6.17
CA TRP A 223 -4.63 3.75 -7.41
C TRP A 223 -3.87 5.09 -7.58
N ARG A 224 -3.53 5.78 -6.49
CA ARG A 224 -2.72 7.03 -6.54
C ARG A 224 -1.34 6.86 -7.19
N PHE A 225 -0.74 5.67 -7.13
CA PHE A 225 0.54 5.42 -7.81
C PHE A 225 0.41 5.50 -9.33
N LEU A 226 -0.78 5.22 -9.85
CA LEU A 226 -1.10 5.20 -11.28
C LEU A 226 -1.81 6.47 -11.75
N ASP A 227 -2.41 7.23 -10.85
CA ASP A 227 -3.17 8.44 -11.16
C ASP A 227 -2.29 9.70 -11.02
N PRO A 228 -1.83 10.31 -12.13
CA PRO A 228 -1.02 11.53 -12.05
C PRO A 228 -1.79 12.75 -11.53
N LEU A 229 -3.14 12.70 -11.55
CA LEU A 229 -4.01 13.81 -11.17
C LEU A 229 -4.59 13.66 -9.75
N TRP A 230 -4.14 12.67 -8.98
CA TRP A 230 -4.69 12.40 -7.65
C TRP A 230 -4.60 13.62 -6.70
N LYS A 231 -3.52 14.42 -6.77
CA LYS A 231 -3.35 15.64 -5.97
C LYS A 231 -4.42 16.68 -6.29
N LEU A 232 -4.76 16.83 -7.56
CA LEU A 232 -5.81 17.74 -8.00
C LEU A 232 -7.17 17.27 -7.52
N ARG A 233 -7.48 15.98 -7.67
CA ARG A 233 -8.72 15.37 -7.15
C ARG A 233 -8.83 15.51 -5.63
N ARG A 234 -7.70 15.34 -4.92
CA ARG A 234 -7.63 15.55 -3.47
C ARG A 234 -7.93 16.99 -3.09
N PHE A 235 -7.36 17.96 -3.81
CA PHE A 235 -7.60 19.38 -3.57
C PHE A 235 -9.11 19.72 -3.71
N PHE A 236 -9.73 19.28 -4.79
CA PHE A 236 -11.15 19.51 -5.05
C PHE A 236 -12.08 18.54 -4.30
N ARG A 237 -11.56 17.51 -3.64
CA ARG A 237 -12.33 16.48 -2.91
C ARG A 237 -13.36 15.77 -3.77
N ILE A 238 -12.97 15.36 -4.98
CA ILE A 238 -13.85 14.72 -5.97
C ILE A 238 -13.41 13.28 -6.28
N GLY A 239 -14.37 12.48 -6.78
CA GLY A 239 -14.11 11.12 -7.27
C GLY A 239 -13.51 10.18 -6.22
N SER A 240 -12.43 9.48 -6.59
CA SER A 240 -11.73 8.52 -5.74
C SER A 240 -11.26 9.12 -4.41
N GLU A 241 -10.84 10.39 -4.39
CA GLU A 241 -10.34 11.05 -3.19
C GLU A 241 -11.44 11.39 -2.18
N ALA A 242 -12.63 11.73 -2.65
CA ALA A 242 -13.80 11.92 -1.78
C ALA A 242 -14.21 10.59 -1.13
N SER A 243 -14.21 9.49 -1.90
CA SER A 243 -14.48 8.14 -1.40
C SER A 243 -13.44 7.71 -0.39
N LEU A 244 -12.14 7.86 -0.70
CA LEU A 244 -11.05 7.52 0.19
C LEU A 244 -11.18 8.20 1.56
N ARG A 245 -11.44 9.49 1.58
CA ARG A 245 -11.60 10.24 2.82
C ARG A 245 -12.75 9.70 3.70
N LYS A 246 -13.86 9.30 3.06
CA LYS A 246 -14.99 8.68 3.77
C LYS A 246 -14.59 7.35 4.39
N GLN A 247 -13.89 6.50 3.64
CA GLN A 247 -13.46 5.18 4.12
C GLN A 247 -12.41 5.30 5.23
N ILE A 248 -11.41 6.16 5.07
CA ILE A 248 -10.40 6.40 6.12
C ILE A 248 -11.06 6.88 7.41
N LYS A 249 -12.08 7.73 7.34
CA LYS A 249 -12.79 8.14 8.55
C LYS A 249 -13.41 6.97 9.30
N VAL A 250 -14.02 6.01 8.61
CA VAL A 250 -14.58 4.79 9.23
C VAL A 250 -13.46 4.00 9.92
N VAL A 251 -12.32 3.82 9.23
CA VAL A 251 -11.15 3.14 9.77
C VAL A 251 -10.65 3.86 11.04
N ASP A 252 -10.44 5.17 10.99
CA ASP A 252 -9.95 5.96 12.11
C ASP A 252 -10.91 5.93 13.31
N ASP A 253 -12.20 6.10 13.07
CA ASP A 253 -13.22 6.09 14.12
C ASP A 253 -13.22 4.75 14.84
N PHE A 254 -13.16 3.64 14.13
CA PHE A 254 -13.08 2.30 14.69
C PHE A 254 -11.81 2.10 15.54
N VAL A 255 -10.65 2.47 15.01
CA VAL A 255 -9.37 2.36 15.71
C VAL A 255 -9.35 3.19 16.98
N HIS A 256 -9.80 4.44 16.90
CA HIS A 256 -9.86 5.32 18.08
C HIS A 256 -10.79 4.79 19.17
N GLN A 257 -11.94 4.20 18.80
CA GLN A 257 -12.82 3.53 19.75
C GLN A 257 -12.13 2.35 20.42
N LEU A 258 -11.42 1.52 19.67
CA LEU A 258 -10.68 0.38 20.17
C LEU A 258 -9.59 0.82 21.17
N ILE A 259 -8.80 1.82 20.83
CA ILE A 259 -7.78 2.40 21.69
C ILE A 259 -8.38 2.94 22.98
N ARG A 260 -9.50 3.66 22.90
CA ARG A 260 -10.20 4.17 24.08
C ARG A 260 -10.71 3.07 25.01
N LYS A 261 -11.31 2.00 24.42
CA LYS A 261 -11.76 0.82 25.18
C LYS A 261 -10.58 0.16 25.93
N LYS A 262 -9.46 -0.05 25.24
CA LYS A 262 -8.27 -0.67 25.83
C LYS A 262 -7.64 0.17 26.95
N ARG A 263 -7.52 1.49 26.74
CA ARG A 263 -7.02 2.41 27.77
C ARG A 263 -7.86 2.36 29.03
N LYS A 264 -9.20 2.36 28.90
CA LYS A 264 -10.10 2.24 30.06
C LYS A 264 -9.88 0.94 30.81
N LEU A 265 -9.75 -0.19 30.11
CA LEU A 265 -9.51 -1.49 30.72
C LEU A 265 -8.18 -1.55 31.48
N LEU A 266 -7.13 -0.94 30.94
CA LEU A 266 -5.81 -0.90 31.59
C LEU A 266 -5.80 0.03 32.80
N ALA A 267 -6.47 1.18 32.73
CA ALA A 267 -6.62 2.08 33.88
C ALA A 267 -7.36 1.42 35.06
N LEU A 268 -8.38 0.60 34.77
CA LEU A 268 -9.11 -0.16 35.79
C LEU A 268 -8.26 -1.26 36.45
N LYS A 269 -7.25 -1.79 35.75
CA LYS A 269 -6.33 -2.81 36.29
C LYS A 269 -5.16 -2.22 37.10
N GLY A 270 -5.11 -0.91 37.34
CA GLY A 270 -4.08 -0.25 38.12
C GLY A 270 -2.68 -0.22 37.49
N ASN A 271 -2.54 -0.65 36.26
CA ASN A 271 -1.29 -0.55 35.55
C ASN A 271 -1.10 0.86 35.00
N CYS A 272 0.00 1.53 35.37
CA CYS A 272 0.40 2.78 34.71
C CYS A 272 0.50 2.57 33.23
N VAL A 273 -0.42 3.16 32.51
CA VAL A 273 -0.48 3.08 31.03
C VAL A 273 0.64 3.95 30.49
N SER A 274 1.75 3.36 30.11
CA SER A 274 2.83 4.07 29.44
C SER A 274 2.35 4.53 28.05
N GLU A 275 2.90 5.64 27.57
CA GLU A 275 2.70 6.16 26.20
C GLU A 275 2.99 5.11 25.11
N ASN A 276 3.77 4.09 25.46
CA ASN A 276 4.11 2.95 24.60
C ASN A 276 2.88 2.14 24.12
N ILE A 277 1.77 2.13 24.87
CA ILE A 277 0.57 1.37 24.44
C ILE A 277 -0.09 1.99 23.22
N ASN A 278 -0.07 3.32 23.08
CA ASN A 278 -0.56 3.96 21.86
C ASN A 278 0.28 3.60 20.64
N PHE A 279 1.57 3.51 20.85
CA PHE A 279 2.53 3.17 19.83
C PHE A 279 2.39 1.70 19.42
N ILE A 280 2.29 0.79 20.39
CA ILE A 280 2.09 -0.64 20.16
C ILE A 280 0.74 -0.88 19.45
N MET A 281 -0.32 -0.20 19.84
CA MET A 281 -1.63 -0.32 19.23
C MET A 281 -1.68 0.24 17.79
N GLN A 282 -1.07 1.38 17.53
CA GLN A 282 -0.90 1.89 16.16
C GLN A 282 -0.02 0.96 15.33
N PHE A 283 0.99 0.38 15.94
CA PHE A 283 1.91 -0.54 15.32
C PHE A 283 1.23 -1.86 14.93
N PHE A 284 0.52 -2.51 15.87
CA PHE A 284 -0.23 -3.74 15.62
C PHE A 284 -1.31 -3.54 14.58
N PHE A 285 -2.01 -2.42 14.62
CA PHE A 285 -3.02 -2.10 13.64
C PHE A 285 -2.43 -2.05 12.23
N LEU A 286 -1.24 -1.50 12.09
CA LEU A 286 -0.53 -1.40 10.82
C LEU A 286 -0.02 -2.76 10.33
N ASP A 287 0.61 -3.55 11.19
CA ASP A 287 1.16 -4.88 10.83
C ASP A 287 0.06 -5.92 10.57
N CYS A 288 -0.98 -5.91 11.38
CA CYS A 288 -2.15 -6.78 11.19
C CYS A 288 -2.86 -6.47 9.89
N THR A 289 -2.94 -5.21 9.56
CA THR A 289 -3.53 -4.71 8.33
C THR A 289 -2.77 -5.17 7.10
N ILE A 290 -1.44 -5.25 7.18
CA ILE A 290 -0.62 -5.72 6.05
C ILE A 290 -0.66 -7.23 5.92
N THR A 291 -0.74 -7.97 7.01
CA THR A 291 -0.94 -9.41 6.94
C THR A 291 -2.30 -9.72 6.30
N LEU A 292 -3.34 -8.95 6.60
CA LEU A 292 -4.64 -9.00 5.93
C LEU A 292 -4.55 -8.62 4.46
N VAL A 293 -3.84 -7.55 4.13
CA VAL A 293 -3.60 -7.11 2.76
C VAL A 293 -2.75 -8.13 1.99
N ALA A 294 -1.76 -8.74 2.64
CA ALA A 294 -0.94 -9.78 2.03
C ALA A 294 -1.74 -11.05 1.74
N ILE A 295 -2.70 -11.39 2.59
CA ILE A 295 -3.59 -12.54 2.39
C ILE A 295 -4.67 -12.21 1.35
N ASN A 296 -5.20 -10.98 1.36
CA ASN A 296 -6.24 -10.52 0.44
C ASN A 296 -5.76 -10.29 -0.98
N ASN A 297 -4.52 -9.88 -1.09
CA ASN A 297 -3.90 -9.61 -2.36
C ASN A 297 -2.47 -10.13 -2.25
N VAL A 298 -2.26 -11.40 -2.58
CA VAL A 298 -0.90 -11.91 -2.87
C VAL A 298 -0.18 -10.90 -3.78
N ASN A 299 -0.95 -10.21 -4.57
CA ASN A 299 -0.60 -9.07 -5.39
C ASN A 299 -0.10 -7.83 -4.60
N ALA A 300 -0.71 -7.41 -3.53
CA ALA A 300 -0.28 -6.21 -2.80
C ALA A 300 0.94 -6.45 -1.90
N ALA A 301 1.09 -7.64 -1.34
CA ALA A 301 2.26 -7.99 -0.51
C ALA A 301 3.56 -7.98 -1.31
N CYS A 302 3.56 -8.48 -2.53
CA CYS A 302 4.69 -8.37 -3.43
C CYS A 302 5.01 -6.91 -3.77
N TRP A 303 4.00 -6.04 -3.89
CA TRP A 303 4.21 -4.61 -4.14
C TRP A 303 4.88 -3.89 -2.97
N VAL A 304 4.50 -4.18 -1.74
CA VAL A 304 5.17 -3.61 -0.55
C VAL A 304 6.63 -4.04 -0.48
N LEU A 305 6.93 -5.28 -0.87
CA LEU A 305 8.29 -5.80 -0.92
C LEU A 305 9.07 -5.34 -2.16
N SER A 306 8.40 -5.14 -3.31
CA SER A 306 9.05 -4.70 -4.55
C SER A 306 9.10 -3.19 -4.74
N SER A 307 8.28 -2.41 -4.02
CA SER A 307 8.30 -0.95 -4.04
C SER A 307 9.35 -0.34 -3.08
N LEU A 308 10.43 -1.04 -2.80
CA LEU A 308 11.67 -0.41 -2.36
C LEU A 308 12.16 0.43 -3.52
N ILE A 309 11.52 1.59 -3.64
CA ILE A 309 11.82 2.60 -4.66
C ILE A 309 13.20 3.14 -4.34
N VAL A 310 14.17 2.75 -5.15
CA VAL A 310 15.49 3.38 -5.14
C VAL A 310 15.33 4.75 -5.77
N THR A 311 14.98 5.75 -4.97
CA THR A 311 15.15 7.15 -5.37
C THR A 311 16.61 7.51 -5.13
N ASN A 312 17.44 7.48 -6.18
CA ASN A 312 18.70 8.20 -6.17
C ASN A 312 18.37 9.71 -6.15
N ASN A 313 18.67 10.38 -5.04
CA ASN A 313 18.92 11.80 -5.02
C ASN A 313 20.19 12.13 -5.80
#